data_f5694c52f40f4343ff72730944453c1a
#
_entry.id   f5694c52f40f4343ff72730944453c1a
#
_cell.length_a   1.000
_cell.length_b   1.000
_cell.length_c   1.000
_cell.angle_alpha   90.00
_cell.angle_beta   90.00
_cell.angle_gamma   90.00
#
_symmetry.space_group_name_H-M   'P 1'
#
loop_
_entity.id
_entity.type
_entity.pdbx_description
1 polymer ?
#
loop_
_entity_poly.entity_id
_entity_poly.type
_entity_poly.pdbx_seq_one_letter_code
_entity_poly.pdbx_strand_id
1 'polypeptide(L)'
;QAAVKVSQKMQQQTAQTQAEQTQQAKHETAAAVSDYSVSQAGENNNLIMLLMAAIICITVMLTSLTVIMQAAVDASGGQGDNNGTVCTQIVEAAQNELNDADKTVGGYRYKNWYGMDANWCAMFVSYCADKCGFIEKGIMPKTASVAASKQWYINNNLYHDAASGYVPKAGDIIIFGNGMSHTGIVTGYN
;
A
#
# COMPACT_ATOMS: atom_id res chain seq x y z
N GLN A 1 19.35 -5.84 -8.79
CA GLN A 1 18.58 -5.60 -10.03
C GLN A 1 17.88 -6.86 -10.56
N ALA A 2 18.48 -8.06 -10.46
CA ALA A 2 17.86 -9.31 -10.94
C ALA A 2 16.61 -9.70 -10.13
N ALA A 3 16.66 -9.61 -8.79
CA ALA A 3 15.56 -10.00 -7.90
C ALA A 3 14.30 -9.13 -8.08
N VAL A 4 14.47 -7.82 -8.30
CA VAL A 4 13.35 -6.90 -8.53
C VAL A 4 12.65 -7.20 -9.85
N LYS A 5 13.40 -7.50 -10.92
CA LYS A 5 12.82 -7.91 -12.22
C LYS A 5 12.06 -9.23 -12.14
N VAL A 6 12.53 -10.18 -11.32
CA VAL A 6 11.84 -11.45 -11.10
C VAL A 6 10.52 -11.24 -10.36
N SER A 7 10.51 -10.40 -9.30
CA SER A 7 9.30 -10.08 -8.53
C SER A 7 8.25 -9.38 -9.39
N GLN A 8 8.66 -8.37 -10.19
CA GLN A 8 7.74 -7.68 -11.12
C GLN A 8 7.16 -8.64 -12.17
N LYS A 9 7.98 -9.55 -12.71
CA LYS A 9 7.52 -10.53 -13.68
C LYS A 9 6.52 -11.54 -13.07
N MET A 10 6.75 -11.95 -11.82
CA MET A 10 5.81 -12.82 -11.10
C MET A 10 4.48 -12.11 -10.81
N GLN A 11 4.49 -10.84 -10.39
CA GLN A 11 3.26 -10.05 -10.18
C GLN A 11 2.46 -9.86 -11.47
N GLN A 12 3.13 -9.56 -12.59
CA GLN A 12 2.47 -9.46 -13.89
C GLN A 12 1.87 -10.80 -14.34
N GLN A 13 2.57 -11.90 -14.10
CA GLN A 13 2.10 -13.24 -14.46
C GLN A 13 0.89 -13.66 -13.62
N THR A 14 0.90 -13.32 -12.31
CA THR A 14 -0.25 -13.60 -11.42
C THR A 14 -1.48 -12.78 -11.82
N ALA A 15 -1.30 -11.49 -12.15
CA ALA A 15 -2.40 -10.63 -12.61
C ALA A 15 -2.99 -11.10 -13.95
N GLN A 16 -2.16 -11.56 -14.89
CA GLN A 16 -2.62 -12.13 -16.15
C GLN A 16 -3.40 -13.43 -15.94
N THR A 17 -2.90 -14.34 -15.11
CA THR A 17 -3.59 -15.61 -14.80
C THR A 17 -4.95 -15.37 -14.14
N GLN A 18 -5.06 -14.39 -13.23
CA GLN A 18 -6.33 -14.02 -12.61
C GLN A 18 -7.32 -13.40 -13.61
N ALA A 19 -6.83 -12.57 -14.54
CA ALA A 19 -7.67 -11.98 -15.57
C ALA A 19 -8.20 -13.04 -16.55
N GLU A 20 -7.38 -14.01 -16.95
CA GLU A 20 -7.77 -15.13 -17.80
C GLU A 20 -8.79 -16.04 -17.11
N GLN A 21 -8.58 -16.39 -15.83
CA GLN A 21 -9.55 -17.19 -15.07
C GLN A 21 -10.90 -16.48 -14.90
N THR A 22 -10.88 -15.16 -14.73
CA THR A 22 -12.11 -14.36 -14.63
C THR A 22 -12.86 -14.29 -15.97
N GLN A 23 -12.15 -14.22 -17.10
CA GLN A 23 -12.77 -14.26 -18.42
C GLN A 23 -13.31 -15.66 -18.76
N GLN A 24 -12.60 -16.71 -18.39
CA GLN A 24 -13.04 -18.10 -18.61
C GLN A 24 -14.30 -18.40 -17.80
N ALA A 25 -14.37 -18.00 -16.52
CA ALA A 25 -15.55 -18.14 -15.68
C ALA A 25 -16.77 -17.37 -16.24
N LYS A 26 -16.56 -16.19 -16.83
CA LYS A 26 -17.64 -15.44 -17.51
C LYS A 26 -18.12 -16.13 -18.77
N HIS A 27 -17.23 -16.77 -19.52
CA HIS A 27 -17.58 -17.48 -20.74
C HIS A 27 -18.34 -18.79 -20.44
N GLU A 28 -17.93 -19.54 -19.42
CA GLU A 28 -18.61 -20.76 -18.98
C GLU A 28 -20.00 -20.46 -18.41
N THR A 29 -20.15 -19.37 -17.62
CA THR A 29 -21.49 -18.97 -17.14
C THR A 29 -22.39 -18.49 -18.26
N ALA A 30 -21.88 -17.78 -19.25
CA ALA A 30 -22.67 -17.35 -20.41
C ALA A 30 -23.12 -18.56 -21.30
N ALA A 31 -22.25 -19.55 -21.49
CA ALA A 31 -22.57 -20.79 -22.22
C ALA A 31 -23.61 -21.63 -21.48
N ALA A 32 -23.48 -21.80 -20.17
CA ALA A 32 -24.45 -22.53 -19.35
C ALA A 32 -25.85 -21.88 -19.34
N VAL A 33 -25.92 -20.55 -19.35
CA VAL A 33 -27.18 -19.80 -19.43
C VAL A 33 -27.82 -19.94 -20.83
N SER A 34 -27.00 -19.97 -21.89
CA SER A 34 -27.47 -20.18 -23.26
C SER A 34 -28.04 -21.57 -23.47
N ASP A 35 -27.37 -22.62 -23.00
CA ASP A 35 -27.86 -24.01 -23.12
C ASP A 35 -29.13 -24.28 -22.31
N TYR A 36 -29.26 -23.61 -21.14
CA TYR A 36 -30.46 -23.74 -20.31
C TYR A 36 -31.69 -23.08 -20.97
N SER A 37 -31.49 -21.97 -21.69
CA SER A 37 -32.59 -21.24 -22.34
C SER A 37 -33.15 -21.95 -23.56
N VAL A 38 -32.39 -22.85 -24.21
CA VAL A 38 -32.81 -23.61 -25.40
C VAL A 38 -33.59 -24.87 -25.05
N SER A 39 -33.40 -25.46 -23.86
CA SER A 39 -34.03 -26.74 -23.49
C SER A 39 -35.44 -26.63 -22.86
N GLN A 40 -35.91 -25.40 -22.56
CA GLN A 40 -37.18 -25.17 -21.85
C GLN A 40 -38.23 -24.40 -22.66
N ALA A 41 -38.43 -24.76 -23.90
CA ALA A 41 -39.57 -24.31 -24.67
C ALA A 41 -40.78 -25.26 -24.47
N GLY A 42 -41.46 -25.16 -23.34
CA GLY A 42 -42.69 -25.84 -23.06
C GLY A 42 -43.01 -25.98 -21.57
N GLU A 43 -44.06 -25.28 -21.15
CA GLU A 43 -44.80 -25.36 -19.89
C GLU A 43 -44.38 -24.47 -18.72
N ASN A 44 -45.28 -23.54 -18.45
CA ASN A 44 -45.60 -22.84 -17.15
C ASN A 44 -44.45 -22.58 -16.17
N ASN A 45 -43.45 -21.79 -16.55
CA ASN A 45 -42.26 -21.59 -15.73
C ASN A 45 -41.98 -20.17 -15.31
N ASN A 46 -42.96 -19.26 -15.28
CA ASN A 46 -42.75 -17.89 -14.79
C ASN A 46 -42.20 -17.83 -13.33
N LEU A 47 -42.62 -18.79 -12.50
CA LEU A 47 -42.15 -18.83 -11.10
C LEU A 47 -40.75 -19.40 -11.00
N ILE A 48 -40.40 -20.42 -11.79
CA ILE A 48 -39.03 -20.98 -11.80
C ILE A 48 -38.06 -20.02 -12.46
N MET A 49 -38.45 -19.31 -13.51
CA MET A 49 -37.63 -18.26 -14.13
C MET A 49 -37.37 -17.10 -13.17
N LEU A 50 -38.36 -16.67 -12.38
CA LEU A 50 -38.22 -15.65 -11.37
C LEU A 50 -37.31 -16.11 -10.22
N LEU A 51 -37.41 -17.35 -9.78
CA LEU A 51 -36.53 -17.93 -8.74
C LEU A 51 -35.09 -18.06 -9.25
N MET A 52 -34.89 -18.50 -10.50
CA MET A 52 -33.53 -18.58 -11.08
C MET A 52 -32.91 -17.21 -11.30
N ALA A 53 -33.69 -16.21 -11.75
CA ALA A 53 -33.22 -14.82 -11.84
C ALA A 53 -32.85 -14.25 -10.48
N ALA A 54 -33.63 -14.54 -9.43
CA ALA A 54 -33.32 -14.12 -8.06
C ALA A 54 -32.04 -14.78 -7.53
N ILE A 55 -31.83 -16.08 -7.80
CA ILE A 55 -30.62 -16.81 -7.40
C ILE A 55 -29.39 -16.25 -8.13
N ILE A 56 -29.49 -15.97 -9.44
CA ILE A 56 -28.40 -15.35 -10.23
C ILE A 56 -28.10 -13.95 -9.70
N CYS A 57 -29.11 -13.14 -9.39
CA CYS A 57 -28.90 -11.81 -8.78
C CYS A 57 -28.23 -11.92 -7.42
N ILE A 58 -28.64 -12.85 -6.56
CA ILE A 58 -28.02 -13.07 -5.25
C ILE A 58 -26.56 -13.55 -5.39
N THR A 59 -26.26 -14.46 -6.30
CA THR A 59 -24.89 -14.94 -6.53
C THR A 59 -24.01 -13.83 -7.10
N VAL A 60 -24.49 -13.00 -8.02
CA VAL A 60 -23.76 -11.85 -8.56
C VAL A 60 -23.54 -10.79 -7.46
N MET A 61 -24.53 -10.54 -6.60
CA MET A 61 -24.38 -9.63 -5.45
C MET A 61 -23.38 -10.18 -4.42
N LEU A 62 -23.41 -11.47 -4.11
CA LEU A 62 -22.46 -12.10 -3.20
C LEU A 62 -21.03 -12.10 -3.76
N THR A 63 -20.85 -12.37 -5.06
CA THR A 63 -19.52 -12.30 -5.67
C THR A 63 -19.00 -10.89 -5.80
N SER A 64 -19.84 -9.89 -6.07
CA SER A 64 -19.43 -8.48 -6.04
C SER A 64 -19.12 -8.01 -4.63
N LEU A 65 -19.85 -8.48 -3.60
CA LEU A 65 -19.57 -8.17 -2.21
C LEU A 65 -18.24 -8.81 -1.74
N THR A 66 -17.93 -10.04 -2.16
CA THR A 66 -16.63 -10.67 -1.85
C THR A 66 -15.47 -9.96 -2.54
N VAL A 67 -15.63 -9.50 -3.79
CA VAL A 67 -14.61 -8.70 -4.48
C VAL A 67 -14.43 -7.33 -3.81
N ILE A 68 -15.51 -6.68 -3.38
CA ILE A 68 -15.42 -5.40 -2.66
C ILE A 68 -14.82 -5.62 -1.26
N MET A 69 -15.15 -6.71 -0.56
CA MET A 69 -14.52 -7.05 0.71
C MET A 69 -13.05 -7.44 0.55
N GLN A 70 -12.67 -8.15 -0.53
CA GLN A 70 -11.27 -8.46 -0.83
C GLN A 70 -10.49 -7.17 -1.13
N ALA A 71 -11.03 -6.27 -1.95
CA ALA A 71 -10.43 -4.97 -2.21
C ALA A 71 -10.38 -4.08 -0.95
N ALA A 72 -11.34 -4.18 -0.05
CA ALA A 72 -11.33 -3.49 1.24
C ALA A 72 -10.35 -4.12 2.23
N VAL A 73 -10.14 -5.44 2.21
CA VAL A 73 -9.09 -6.14 2.98
C VAL A 73 -7.72 -5.82 2.43
N ASP A 74 -7.55 -5.76 1.10
CA ASP A 74 -6.30 -5.33 0.46
C ASP A 74 -6.04 -3.83 0.68
N ALA A 75 -7.08 -3.01 0.78
CA ALA A 75 -6.98 -1.58 1.10
C ALA A 75 -6.87 -1.29 2.61
N SER A 76 -7.39 -2.18 3.48
CA SER A 76 -7.27 -2.06 4.94
C SER A 76 -6.13 -2.89 5.50
N GLY A 77 -5.21 -3.40 4.67
CA GLY A 77 -4.04 -4.18 5.06
C GLY A 77 -4.36 -5.11 6.22
N GLY A 78 -4.47 -6.40 5.98
CA GLY A 78 -4.76 -7.38 7.03
C GLY A 78 -3.91 -7.14 8.27
N GLN A 79 -4.48 -7.29 9.42
CA GLN A 79 -3.89 -7.14 10.76
C GLN A 79 -2.92 -8.29 11.07
N GLY A 80 -2.00 -8.52 10.16
CA GLY A 80 -0.86 -9.40 10.25
C GLY A 80 0.25 -8.78 9.41
N ASP A 81 1.24 -8.16 10.07
CA ASP A 81 2.45 -7.61 9.47
C ASP A 81 2.38 -6.22 8.80
N ASN A 82 1.48 -5.34 9.25
CA ASN A 82 1.46 -3.92 8.80
C ASN A 82 2.81 -3.22 9.00
N ASN A 83 3.60 -3.62 9.99
CA ASN A 83 4.89 -3.03 10.27
C ASN A 83 5.93 -3.38 9.18
N GLY A 84 5.95 -4.62 8.69
CA GLY A 84 6.85 -5.02 7.59
C GLY A 84 6.56 -4.28 6.29
N THR A 85 5.28 -4.10 5.94
CA THR A 85 4.88 -3.37 4.73
C THR A 85 5.20 -1.88 4.83
N VAL A 86 4.92 -1.24 5.97
CA VAL A 86 5.25 0.18 6.22
C VAL A 86 6.76 0.40 6.12
N CYS A 87 7.56 -0.47 6.77
CA CYS A 87 9.01 -0.40 6.73
C CYS A 87 9.55 -0.54 5.30
N THR A 88 9.02 -1.46 4.49
CA THR A 88 9.45 -1.65 3.10
C THR A 88 9.12 -0.44 2.24
N GLN A 89 7.93 0.12 2.34
CA GLN A 89 7.49 1.26 1.54
C GLN A 89 8.33 2.52 1.80
N ILE A 90 8.62 2.84 3.06
CA ILE A 90 9.42 4.03 3.39
C ILE A 90 10.88 3.88 2.95
N VAL A 91 11.45 2.66 3.02
CA VAL A 91 12.78 2.36 2.52
C VAL A 91 12.85 2.51 1.00
N GLU A 92 11.87 1.97 0.27
CA GLU A 92 11.78 2.12 -1.19
C GLU A 92 11.65 3.60 -1.59
N ALA A 93 10.81 4.36 -0.90
CA ALA A 93 10.68 5.80 -1.15
C ALA A 93 12.00 6.53 -0.95
N ALA A 94 12.74 6.24 0.12
CA ALA A 94 14.04 6.84 0.39
C ALA A 94 15.10 6.45 -0.63
N GLN A 95 15.15 5.18 -1.05
CA GLN A 95 16.08 4.68 -2.06
C GLN A 95 15.80 5.26 -3.45
N ASN A 96 14.54 5.45 -3.80
CA ASN A 96 14.16 6.09 -5.06
C ASN A 96 14.63 7.55 -5.12
N GLU A 97 14.54 8.28 -4.00
CA GLU A 97 15.07 9.64 -3.92
C GLU A 97 16.61 9.67 -4.01
N LEU A 98 17.31 8.71 -3.39
CA LEU A 98 18.77 8.59 -3.48
C LEU A 98 19.25 8.32 -4.92
N ASN A 99 18.50 7.53 -5.69
CA ASN A 99 18.81 7.21 -7.08
C ASN A 99 18.50 8.37 -8.05
N ASP A 100 17.78 9.40 -7.61
CA ASP A 100 17.43 10.59 -8.40
C ASP A 100 18.36 11.77 -8.02
N ALA A 101 19.66 11.58 -8.27
CA ALA A 101 20.71 12.49 -7.82
C ALA A 101 20.51 13.94 -8.26
N ASP A 102 19.96 14.18 -9.47
CA ASP A 102 19.76 15.53 -10.00
C ASP A 102 18.72 16.33 -9.23
N LYS A 103 17.85 15.68 -8.46
CA LYS A 103 16.72 16.32 -7.76
C LYS A 103 16.95 16.47 -6.27
N THR A 104 18.01 15.84 -5.73
CA THR A 104 18.32 15.85 -4.31
C THR A 104 19.35 16.91 -3.91
N VAL A 105 20.07 17.50 -4.87
CA VAL A 105 21.08 18.53 -4.60
C VAL A 105 20.48 19.71 -3.84
N GLY A 106 21.08 20.04 -2.69
CA GLY A 106 20.64 21.15 -1.81
C GLY A 106 19.24 20.99 -1.21
N GLY A 107 18.59 19.84 -1.40
CA GLY A 107 17.26 19.56 -0.85
C GLY A 107 16.13 20.38 -1.46
N TYR A 108 16.33 21.00 -2.62
CA TYR A 108 15.34 21.90 -3.25
C TYR A 108 13.98 21.23 -3.48
N ARG A 109 13.95 19.95 -3.84
CA ARG A 109 12.71 19.18 -4.00
C ARG A 109 11.88 19.19 -2.72
N TYR A 110 12.51 18.90 -1.59
CA TYR A 110 11.84 18.77 -0.29
C TYR A 110 11.43 20.12 0.28
N LYS A 111 12.28 21.16 0.09
CA LYS A 111 11.98 22.54 0.44
C LYS A 111 10.78 23.07 -0.34
N ASN A 112 10.76 22.86 -1.64
CA ASN A 112 9.66 23.29 -2.51
C ASN A 112 8.37 22.57 -2.18
N TRP A 113 8.42 21.23 -1.96
CA TRP A 113 7.26 20.46 -1.57
C TRP A 113 6.69 20.89 -0.23
N TYR A 114 7.57 21.19 0.74
CA TYR A 114 7.15 21.61 2.07
C TYR A 114 6.72 23.09 2.10
N GLY A 115 7.23 23.89 1.20
CA GLY A 115 7.00 25.35 1.15
C GLY A 115 7.88 26.16 2.11
N MET A 116 9.10 25.67 2.42
CA MET A 116 9.99 26.34 3.38
C MET A 116 11.46 26.20 2.96
N ASP A 117 12.21 27.30 2.97
CA ASP A 117 13.66 27.29 2.78
C ASP A 117 14.39 27.22 4.13
N ALA A 118 14.63 26.01 4.60
CA ALA A 118 15.32 25.70 5.85
C ALA A 118 16.12 24.39 5.72
N ASN A 119 16.63 23.87 6.83
CA ASN A 119 17.27 22.54 6.87
C ASN A 119 16.26 21.46 6.46
N TRP A 120 16.59 20.69 5.45
CA TRP A 120 15.65 19.82 4.75
C TRP A 120 15.61 18.36 5.23
N CYS A 121 16.43 17.96 6.23
CA CYS A 121 16.47 16.56 6.67
C CYS A 121 15.10 16.03 7.15
N ALA A 122 14.38 16.78 7.99
CA ALA A 122 13.05 16.41 8.42
C ALA A 122 11.99 16.53 7.30
N MET A 123 12.18 17.48 6.38
CA MET A 123 11.33 17.61 5.20
C MET A 123 11.48 16.41 4.27
N PHE A 124 12.70 15.87 4.08
CA PHE A 124 12.96 14.67 3.33
C PHE A 124 12.22 13.46 3.90
N VAL A 125 12.32 13.25 5.23
CA VAL A 125 11.59 12.16 5.91
C VAL A 125 10.08 12.32 5.73
N SER A 126 9.55 13.54 5.90
CA SER A 126 8.14 13.85 5.68
C SER A 126 7.72 13.63 4.22
N TYR A 127 8.57 13.99 3.27
CA TYR A 127 8.33 13.78 1.84
C TYR A 127 8.21 12.28 1.50
N CYS A 128 9.13 11.46 1.99
CA CYS A 128 9.06 10.00 1.81
C CYS A 128 7.79 9.42 2.45
N ALA A 129 7.42 9.90 3.64
CA ALA A 129 6.19 9.50 4.32
C ALA A 129 4.93 9.89 3.53
N ASP A 130 4.92 11.08 2.90
CA ASP A 130 3.83 11.54 2.03
C ASP A 130 3.68 10.65 0.79
N LYS A 131 4.80 10.29 0.15
CA LYS A 131 4.81 9.37 -1.00
C LYS A 131 4.21 7.99 -0.68
N CYS A 132 4.30 7.57 0.57
CA CYS A 132 3.71 6.32 1.07
C CYS A 132 2.27 6.49 1.57
N GLY A 133 1.71 7.70 1.58
CA GLY A 133 0.40 8.00 2.17
C GLY A 133 0.38 7.91 3.71
N PHE A 134 1.54 7.93 4.37
CA PHE A 134 1.66 7.74 5.82
C PHE A 134 1.26 8.98 6.61
N ILE A 135 1.39 10.16 6.02
CA ILE A 135 0.93 11.41 6.64
C ILE A 135 -0.60 11.42 6.72
N GLU A 136 -1.27 11.13 5.61
CA GLU A 136 -2.74 11.09 5.54
C GLU A 136 -3.34 10.06 6.50
N LYS A 137 -2.68 8.91 6.63
CA LYS A 137 -3.09 7.82 7.54
C LYS A 137 -2.70 8.06 9.00
N GLY A 138 -2.02 9.16 9.32
CA GLY A 138 -1.56 9.45 10.68
C GLY A 138 -0.48 8.50 11.19
N ILE A 139 0.25 7.79 10.31
CA ILE A 139 1.33 6.86 10.65
C ILE A 139 2.62 7.63 10.93
N MET A 140 2.85 8.74 10.24
CA MET A 140 4.02 9.60 10.39
C MET A 140 3.65 11.08 10.34
N PRO A 141 4.41 11.97 11.02
CA PRO A 141 4.11 13.39 11.02
C PRO A 141 4.60 14.09 9.76
N LYS A 142 3.89 15.15 9.32
CA LYS A 142 4.44 16.14 8.39
C LYS A 142 5.14 17.25 9.19
N THR A 143 6.45 17.30 9.15
CA THR A 143 7.23 18.30 9.90
C THR A 143 8.54 18.66 9.21
N ALA A 144 8.98 19.92 9.36
CA ALA A 144 10.31 20.40 8.98
C ALA A 144 11.28 20.41 10.18
N SER A 145 10.81 20.08 11.39
CA SER A 145 11.57 20.14 12.63
C SER A 145 11.88 18.75 13.17
N VAL A 146 13.17 18.44 13.35
CA VAL A 146 13.61 17.18 13.97
C VAL A 146 13.08 17.05 15.40
N ALA A 147 13.06 18.17 16.17
CA ALA A 147 12.52 18.19 17.52
C ALA A 147 11.02 17.89 17.56
N ALA A 148 10.25 18.49 16.64
CA ALA A 148 8.82 18.22 16.54
C ALA A 148 8.55 16.77 16.10
N SER A 149 9.36 16.21 15.19
CA SER A 149 9.31 14.81 14.81
C SER A 149 9.53 13.90 16.00
N LYS A 150 10.59 14.12 16.78
CA LYS A 150 10.88 13.38 18.02
C LYS A 150 9.71 13.41 18.99
N GLN A 151 9.16 14.60 19.24
CA GLN A 151 8.05 14.75 20.18
C GLN A 151 6.79 14.01 19.70
N TRP A 152 6.55 14.00 18.40
CA TRP A 152 5.45 13.23 17.82
C TRP A 152 5.62 11.73 18.08
N TYR A 153 6.81 11.16 17.85
CA TYR A 153 7.09 9.74 18.14
C TYR A 153 6.97 9.41 19.63
N ILE A 154 7.42 10.30 20.51
CA ILE A 154 7.25 10.14 21.97
C ILE A 154 5.76 10.07 22.33
N ASN A 155 4.96 11.01 21.82
CA ASN A 155 3.53 11.10 22.11
C ASN A 155 2.74 9.89 21.61
N ASN A 156 3.26 9.19 20.58
CA ASN A 156 2.65 7.99 20.01
C ASN A 156 3.29 6.69 20.52
N ASN A 157 4.15 6.73 21.52
CA ASN A 157 4.85 5.57 22.09
C ASN A 157 5.71 4.80 21.07
N LEU A 158 6.28 5.52 20.09
CA LEU A 158 7.10 4.97 19.00
C LEU A 158 8.59 5.36 19.12
N TYR A 159 8.96 6.11 20.16
CA TYR A 159 10.33 6.57 20.35
C TYR A 159 11.11 5.61 21.25
N HIS A 160 12.29 5.23 20.78
CA HIS A 160 13.28 4.46 21.54
C HIS A 160 14.50 5.34 21.79
N ASP A 161 14.87 5.52 23.06
CA ASP A 161 16.10 6.21 23.43
C ASP A 161 17.32 5.33 23.10
N ALA A 162 18.46 5.96 22.79
CA ALA A 162 19.70 5.27 22.50
C ALA A 162 20.17 4.35 23.65
N ALA A 163 19.84 4.68 24.91
CA ALA A 163 20.16 3.87 26.08
C ALA A 163 19.19 2.69 26.29
N SER A 164 18.10 2.60 25.53
CA SER A 164 17.08 1.54 25.68
C SER A 164 17.55 0.16 25.23
N GLY A 165 18.68 0.06 24.51
CA GLY A 165 19.14 -1.16 23.88
C GLY A 165 18.39 -1.54 22.60
N TYR A 166 17.46 -0.68 22.13
CA TYR A 166 16.79 -0.90 20.86
C TYR A 166 17.77 -0.86 19.68
N VAL A 167 17.72 -1.87 18.83
CA VAL A 167 18.53 -1.94 17.60
C VAL A 167 17.66 -1.44 16.44
N PRO A 168 18.02 -0.32 15.79
CA PRO A 168 17.24 0.21 14.68
C PRO A 168 17.08 -0.81 13.55
N LYS A 169 15.94 -0.81 12.87
CA LYS A 169 15.62 -1.69 11.75
C LYS A 169 15.39 -0.87 10.49
N ALA A 170 15.45 -1.52 9.33
CA ALA A 170 15.09 -0.88 8.07
C ALA A 170 13.65 -0.31 8.16
N GLY A 171 13.49 0.94 7.77
CA GLY A 171 12.23 1.70 7.90
C GLY A 171 12.12 2.56 9.16
N ASP A 172 12.99 2.38 10.15
CA ASP A 172 13.02 3.25 11.32
C ASP A 172 13.52 4.66 10.97
N ILE A 173 13.04 5.64 11.72
CA ILE A 173 13.50 7.02 11.62
C ILE A 173 14.55 7.26 12.69
N ILE A 174 15.79 7.50 12.27
CA ILE A 174 16.89 7.78 13.19
C ILE A 174 17.03 9.28 13.43
N ILE A 175 17.25 9.67 14.69
CA ILE A 175 17.47 11.05 15.11
C ILE A 175 18.87 11.17 15.71
N PHE A 176 19.68 12.04 15.12
CA PHE A 176 21.07 12.21 15.50
C PHE A 176 21.28 13.42 16.44
N GLY A 177 22.21 13.25 17.39
CA GLY A 177 22.73 14.30 18.24
C GLY A 177 21.77 14.70 19.38
N ASN A 178 22.37 15.15 20.48
CA ASN A 178 21.62 15.62 21.66
C ASN A 178 20.79 16.87 21.36
N GLY A 179 21.18 17.67 20.35
CA GLY A 179 20.48 18.86 19.89
C GLY A 179 19.43 18.57 18.80
N MET A 180 19.16 17.30 18.49
CA MET A 180 18.23 16.93 17.40
C MET A 180 18.57 17.65 16.10
N SER A 181 19.84 17.57 15.67
CA SER A 181 20.38 18.34 14.56
C SER A 181 20.14 17.71 13.20
N HIS A 182 19.88 16.40 13.18
CA HIS A 182 19.69 15.65 11.93
C HIS A 182 18.76 14.46 12.13
N THR A 183 18.10 14.04 11.05
CA THR A 183 17.27 12.84 10.99
C THR A 183 17.40 12.17 9.62
N GLY A 184 17.14 10.87 9.57
CA GLY A 184 17.18 10.06 8.36
C GLY A 184 16.32 8.82 8.49
N ILE A 185 16.28 8.04 7.42
CA ILE A 185 15.57 6.76 7.32
C ILE A 185 16.61 5.64 7.31
N VAL A 186 16.47 4.66 8.18
CA VAL A 186 17.32 3.46 8.18
C VAL A 186 16.92 2.58 7.01
N THR A 187 17.83 2.32 6.08
CA THR A 187 17.54 1.49 4.89
C THR A 187 18.05 0.05 5.02
N GLY A 188 18.87 -0.22 6.02
CA GLY A 188 19.44 -1.54 6.31
C GLY A 188 20.81 -1.43 6.99
N TYR A 189 21.41 -2.58 7.21
CA TYR A 189 22.81 -2.72 7.68
C TYR A 189 23.69 -3.18 6.52
N ASN A 190 24.92 -2.67 6.49
CA ASN A 190 26.00 -3.18 5.65
C ASN A 190 26.83 -4.19 6.43
#